data_48a3e3412a6a631bfa79be1b4efc7397
#
_entry.id   48a3e3412a6a631bfa79be1b4efc7397
#
_cell.length_a   1.000
_cell.length_b   1.000
_cell.length_c   1.000
_cell.angle_alpha   90.00
_cell.angle_beta   90.00
_cell.angle_gamma   90.00
#
_symmetry.space_group_name_H-M   'P 1'
#
loop_
_entity.id
_entity.type
_entity.pdbx_description
1 polymer ?
#
loop_
_entity_poly.entity_id
_entity_poly.type
_entity_poly.pdbx_seq_one_letter_code
_entity_poly.pdbx_strand_id
1 'polypeptide(L)'
;MLITHIAHADELRDRANAIFQPVPDQVTEVRGQAVNKDQVILGHKLWFDPRLSSSHVISCNSCHNLSIGGSDNVPTSIGHGWQKGPRNSPTVLNAVFNAAQFWDGRAKDLQEQAKGPVQASVEMNSTPERVVATLKSIPEYAAEFKKAFPKDKEPVSFDNMAYALEAFEV
;
A
#
# COMPACT_ATOMS: atom_id res chain seq x y z
N MET A 1 -30.69 33.27 22.04
CA MET A 1 -30.07 33.69 20.76
C MET A 1 -29.06 32.64 20.29
N LEU A 2 -29.50 31.39 20.16
CA LEU A 2 -28.61 30.23 19.82
C LEU A 2 -29.09 29.38 18.63
N ILE A 3 -30.11 29.85 17.89
CA ILE A 3 -30.79 29.04 16.84
C ILE A 3 -30.20 29.27 15.44
N THR A 4 -29.44 30.34 15.20
CA THR A 4 -28.96 30.71 13.86
C THR A 4 -27.71 29.92 13.40
N HIS A 5 -26.94 29.32 14.30
CA HIS A 5 -25.72 28.58 13.91
C HIS A 5 -25.99 27.16 13.41
N ILE A 6 -27.08 26.51 13.83
CA ILE A 6 -27.43 25.16 13.41
C ILE A 6 -27.88 25.13 11.93
N ALA A 7 -28.65 26.11 11.51
CA ALA A 7 -29.15 26.20 10.12
C ALA A 7 -27.99 26.35 9.09
N HIS A 8 -26.95 27.11 9.43
CA HIS A 8 -25.81 27.30 8.52
C HIS A 8 -24.91 26.04 8.42
N ALA A 9 -24.81 25.27 9.51
CA ALA A 9 -24.04 24.01 9.48
C ALA A 9 -24.73 22.95 8.61
N ASP A 10 -26.06 22.88 8.63
CA ASP A 10 -26.82 21.94 7.80
C ASP A 10 -26.73 22.32 6.31
N GLU A 11 -26.87 23.61 5.97
CA GLU A 11 -26.73 24.10 4.59
C GLU A 11 -25.30 23.81 4.04
N LEU A 12 -24.27 24.05 4.82
CA LEU A 12 -22.90 23.76 4.41
C LEU A 12 -22.66 22.25 4.22
N ARG A 13 -23.21 21.42 5.11
CA ARG A 13 -23.14 19.98 4.99
C ARG A 13 -23.87 19.47 3.74
N ASP A 14 -25.06 20.01 3.45
CA ASP A 14 -25.84 19.63 2.26
C ASP A 14 -25.10 20.00 0.98
N ARG A 15 -24.46 21.17 0.94
CA ARG A 15 -23.61 21.58 -0.18
C ARG A 15 -22.37 20.68 -0.31
N ALA A 16 -21.75 20.29 0.79
CA ALA A 16 -20.61 19.37 0.78
C ALA A 16 -21.03 17.97 0.27
N ASN A 17 -22.14 17.43 0.76
CA ASN A 17 -22.67 16.13 0.35
C ASN A 17 -23.11 16.08 -1.13
N ALA A 18 -23.40 17.22 -1.74
CA ALA A 18 -23.68 17.29 -3.18
C ALA A 18 -22.42 17.12 -4.05
N ILE A 19 -21.21 17.29 -3.47
CA ILE A 19 -19.93 17.26 -4.18
C ILE A 19 -19.09 16.07 -3.72
N PHE A 20 -19.05 15.81 -2.42
CA PHE A 20 -18.21 14.81 -1.79
C PHE A 20 -19.04 13.62 -1.31
N GLN A 21 -18.44 12.44 -1.39
CA GLN A 21 -18.97 11.22 -0.77
C GLN A 21 -18.18 10.90 0.49
N PRO A 22 -18.82 10.37 1.55
CA PRO A 22 -18.08 9.86 2.70
C PRO A 22 -17.17 8.71 2.29
N VAL A 23 -15.99 8.62 2.92
CA VAL A 23 -15.15 7.44 2.79
C VAL A 23 -15.94 6.24 3.32
N PRO A 24 -16.07 5.14 2.55
CA PRO A 24 -16.81 3.97 2.98
C PRO A 24 -16.10 3.28 4.16
N ASP A 25 -16.86 2.65 5.06
CA ASP A 25 -16.32 1.89 6.19
C ASP A 25 -15.50 0.67 5.74
N GLN A 26 -15.78 0.14 4.57
CA GLN A 26 -15.06 -1.00 3.98
C GLN A 26 -14.99 -0.85 2.47
N VAL A 27 -13.83 -1.17 1.91
CA VAL A 27 -13.65 -1.36 0.48
C VAL A 27 -13.77 -2.86 0.18
N THR A 28 -14.82 -3.26 -0.50
CA THR A 28 -15.10 -4.68 -0.81
C THR A 28 -14.63 -5.10 -2.21
N GLU A 29 -14.29 -4.12 -3.04
CA GLU A 29 -13.93 -4.33 -4.44
C GLU A 29 -12.88 -3.29 -4.86
N VAL A 30 -11.86 -3.73 -5.61
CA VAL A 30 -10.84 -2.89 -6.21
C VAL A 30 -10.80 -3.19 -7.71
N ARG A 31 -10.98 -2.17 -8.53
CA ARG A 31 -10.95 -2.27 -10.01
C ARG A 31 -11.83 -3.40 -10.57
N GLY A 32 -13.04 -3.57 -10.03
CA GLY A 32 -13.98 -4.59 -10.46
C GLY A 32 -13.65 -6.01 -9.96
N GLN A 33 -12.76 -6.15 -8.99
CA GLN A 33 -12.40 -7.42 -8.37
C GLN A 33 -12.69 -7.38 -6.87
N ALA A 34 -13.37 -8.40 -6.36
CA ALA A 34 -13.64 -8.54 -4.95
C ALA A 34 -12.33 -8.71 -4.16
N VAL A 35 -12.21 -8.00 -3.04
CA VAL A 35 -11.07 -8.14 -2.14
C VAL A 35 -11.05 -9.52 -1.51
N ASN A 36 -9.97 -10.28 -1.73
CA ASN A 36 -9.82 -11.64 -1.25
C ASN A 36 -9.06 -11.66 0.08
N LYS A 37 -9.66 -12.28 1.10
CA LYS A 37 -9.07 -12.38 2.44
C LYS A 37 -7.67 -12.99 2.47
N ASP A 38 -7.41 -14.01 1.64
CA ASP A 38 -6.07 -14.64 1.60
C ASP A 38 -5.02 -13.70 0.99
N GLN A 39 -5.43 -12.83 0.03
CA GLN A 39 -4.56 -11.78 -0.51
C GLN A 39 -4.26 -10.70 0.52
N VAL A 40 -5.25 -10.28 1.31
CA VAL A 40 -5.08 -9.33 2.42
C VAL A 40 -4.11 -9.87 3.47
N ILE A 41 -4.28 -11.13 3.89
CA ILE A 41 -3.40 -11.78 4.87
C ILE A 41 -1.96 -11.86 4.35
N LEU A 42 -1.79 -12.25 3.09
CA LEU A 42 -0.49 -12.30 2.45
C LEU A 42 0.14 -10.90 2.36
N GLY A 43 -0.62 -9.90 1.91
CA GLY A 43 -0.18 -8.51 1.82
C GLY A 43 0.24 -7.93 3.17
N HIS A 44 -0.54 -8.21 4.23
CA HIS A 44 -0.16 -7.84 5.60
C HIS A 44 1.21 -8.38 5.98
N LYS A 45 1.51 -9.65 5.72
CA LYS A 45 2.82 -10.24 6.01
C LYS A 45 3.93 -9.61 5.20
N LEU A 46 3.71 -9.41 3.90
CA LEU A 46 4.66 -8.78 2.99
C LEU A 46 4.97 -7.34 3.39
N TRP A 47 3.98 -6.60 3.90
CA TRP A 47 4.14 -5.20 4.36
C TRP A 47 5.20 -5.05 5.44
N PHE A 48 5.26 -6.00 6.36
CA PHE A 48 6.22 -6.00 7.47
C PHE A 48 7.51 -6.78 7.18
N ASP A 49 7.63 -7.43 6.02
CA ASP A 49 8.77 -8.30 5.73
C ASP A 49 9.97 -7.54 5.16
N PRO A 50 11.04 -7.35 5.94
CA PRO A 50 12.22 -6.64 5.47
C PRO A 50 13.03 -7.43 4.43
N ARG A 51 12.78 -8.74 4.25
CA ARG A 51 13.48 -9.60 3.27
C ARG A 51 13.16 -9.25 1.82
N LEU A 52 12.13 -8.42 1.58
CA LEU A 52 11.87 -7.84 0.26
C LEU A 52 12.95 -6.83 -0.15
N SER A 53 13.66 -6.21 0.81
CA SER A 53 14.78 -5.32 0.54
C SER A 53 16.09 -6.09 0.37
N SER A 54 17.06 -5.51 -0.35
CA SER A 54 18.38 -6.16 -0.53
C SER A 54 19.19 -6.24 0.76
N SER A 55 18.96 -5.34 1.70
CA SER A 55 19.63 -5.32 3.01
C SER A 55 18.95 -6.21 4.05
N HIS A 56 17.72 -6.66 3.80
CA HIS A 56 16.87 -7.37 4.76
C HIS A 56 16.55 -6.56 6.04
N VAL A 57 16.58 -5.22 5.97
CA VAL A 57 16.27 -4.35 7.13
C VAL A 57 15.20 -3.29 6.82
N ILE A 58 14.80 -3.12 5.56
CA ILE A 58 13.79 -2.16 5.14
C ILE A 58 12.53 -2.90 4.69
N SER A 59 11.39 -2.56 5.27
CA SER A 59 10.06 -3.02 4.86
C SER A 59 9.17 -1.83 4.47
N CYS A 60 7.97 -2.06 3.95
CA CYS A 60 7.00 -0.99 3.68
C CYS A 60 6.70 -0.19 4.95
N ASN A 61 6.55 -0.89 6.09
CA ASN A 61 6.30 -0.26 7.38
C ASN A 61 7.46 0.62 7.88
N SER A 62 8.68 0.49 7.32
CA SER A 62 9.81 1.34 7.71
C SER A 62 9.57 2.82 7.35
N CYS A 63 8.92 3.07 6.21
CA CYS A 63 8.60 4.41 5.71
C CYS A 63 7.11 4.76 5.86
N HIS A 64 6.24 3.75 5.96
CA HIS A 64 4.78 3.90 6.08
C HIS A 64 4.27 3.22 7.36
N ASN A 65 4.75 3.69 8.51
CA ASN A 65 4.42 3.10 9.80
C ASN A 65 2.95 3.30 10.15
N LEU A 66 2.19 2.21 10.16
CA LEU A 66 0.74 2.23 10.42
C LEU A 66 0.40 2.74 11.82
N SER A 67 1.30 2.59 12.81
CA SER A 67 1.06 3.04 14.18
C SER A 67 1.15 4.57 14.35
N ILE A 68 1.70 5.29 13.37
CA ILE A 68 1.86 6.75 13.41
C ILE A 68 1.27 7.44 12.16
N GLY A 69 0.18 6.86 11.64
CA GLY A 69 -0.58 7.47 10.55
C GLY A 69 -0.14 7.07 9.14
N GLY A 70 0.55 5.92 8.98
CA GLY A 70 0.95 5.40 7.67
C GLY A 70 2.06 6.20 6.98
N SER A 71 2.88 6.91 7.76
CA SER A 71 4.06 7.68 7.33
C SER A 71 5.16 7.50 8.39
N ASP A 72 6.40 7.93 8.11
CA ASP A 72 7.49 7.95 9.09
C ASP A 72 7.67 9.30 9.80
N ASN A 73 6.88 10.30 9.42
CA ASN A 73 6.87 11.65 9.98
C ASN A 73 8.23 12.39 9.91
N VAL A 74 9.08 12.03 8.96
CA VAL A 74 10.34 12.73 8.67
C VAL A 74 10.27 13.41 7.30
N PRO A 75 11.06 14.47 7.05
CA PRO A 75 11.04 15.19 5.77
C PRO A 75 11.32 14.29 4.56
N THR A 76 12.20 13.30 4.69
CA THR A 76 12.51 12.28 3.69
C THR A 76 12.90 10.98 4.39
N SER A 77 12.36 9.87 3.92
CA SER A 77 12.59 8.55 4.51
C SER A 77 14.03 8.09 4.35
N ILE A 78 14.46 7.21 5.25
CA ILE A 78 15.77 6.56 5.22
C ILE A 78 15.57 5.12 4.75
N GLY A 79 16.21 4.75 3.64
CA GLY A 79 16.13 3.41 3.07
C GLY A 79 17.47 2.67 3.06
N HIS A 80 17.66 1.86 2.02
CA HIS A 80 18.81 0.99 1.86
C HIS A 80 20.14 1.73 2.02
N GLY A 81 21.07 1.16 2.80
CA GLY A 81 22.38 1.74 3.05
C GLY A 81 22.33 3.09 3.78
N TRP A 82 21.23 3.36 4.51
CA TRP A 82 20.99 4.63 5.23
C TRP A 82 20.88 5.84 4.31
N GLN A 83 20.60 5.62 3.03
CA GLN A 83 20.38 6.67 2.05
C GLN A 83 19.03 7.35 2.28
N LYS A 84 18.97 8.65 2.01
CA LYS A 84 17.73 9.42 2.09
C LYS A 84 17.02 9.40 0.75
N GLY A 85 15.73 9.16 0.77
CA GLY A 85 14.84 9.36 -0.38
C GLY A 85 14.75 10.85 -0.77
N PRO A 86 14.29 11.16 -1.98
CA PRO A 86 14.17 12.55 -2.45
C PRO A 86 12.89 13.25 -1.98
N ARG A 87 11.93 12.51 -1.44
CA ARG A 87 10.59 13.01 -1.07
C ARG A 87 10.13 12.44 0.27
N ASN A 88 9.19 13.14 0.89
CA ASN A 88 8.45 12.65 2.05
C ASN A 88 7.59 11.43 1.67
N SER A 89 7.48 10.45 2.56
CA SER A 89 6.53 9.35 2.41
C SER A 89 5.13 9.82 2.79
N PRO A 90 4.17 9.87 1.85
CA PRO A 90 2.80 10.24 2.18
C PRO A 90 2.15 9.13 3.02
N THR A 91 1.05 9.48 3.69
CA THR A 91 0.22 8.45 4.34
C THR A 91 -0.29 7.43 3.32
N VAL A 92 -0.35 6.17 3.73
CA VAL A 92 -0.99 5.08 2.97
C VAL A 92 -2.45 4.90 3.36
N LEU A 93 -2.90 5.53 4.45
CA LEU A 93 -4.28 5.43 4.89
C LEU A 93 -5.21 6.08 3.85
N ASN A 94 -6.21 5.32 3.41
CA ASN A 94 -7.14 5.71 2.36
C ASN A 94 -6.50 5.99 0.98
N ALA A 95 -5.27 5.54 0.74
CA ALA A 95 -4.58 5.79 -0.53
C ALA A 95 -5.27 5.14 -1.74
N VAL A 96 -6.10 4.13 -1.54
CA VAL A 96 -6.93 3.51 -2.57
C VAL A 96 -7.89 4.50 -3.27
N PHE A 97 -8.27 5.60 -2.59
CA PHE A 97 -9.16 6.62 -3.16
C PHE A 97 -8.40 7.73 -3.90
N ASN A 98 -7.08 7.72 -3.93
CA ASN A 98 -6.31 8.66 -4.72
C ASN A 98 -6.51 8.41 -6.22
N ALA A 99 -6.60 9.48 -7.00
CA ALA A 99 -6.73 9.40 -8.46
C ALA A 99 -5.52 8.74 -9.14
N ALA A 100 -4.34 8.85 -8.53
CA ALA A 100 -3.09 8.19 -8.91
C ALA A 100 -2.14 8.16 -7.70
N GLN A 101 -1.11 7.33 -7.76
CA GLN A 101 -0.17 7.14 -6.67
C GLN A 101 1.16 7.86 -6.93
N PHE A 102 1.95 8.08 -5.88
CA PHE A 102 3.09 8.98 -5.78
C PHE A 102 2.69 10.47 -5.88
N TRP A 103 3.58 11.35 -5.40
CA TRP A 103 3.37 12.80 -5.43
C TRP A 103 3.20 13.40 -6.84
N ASP A 104 3.70 12.72 -7.84
CA ASP A 104 3.66 13.12 -9.26
C ASP A 104 2.64 12.32 -10.08
N GLY A 105 1.88 11.41 -9.45
CA GLY A 105 0.82 10.64 -10.12
C GLY A 105 1.33 9.62 -11.15
N ARG A 106 2.61 9.22 -11.09
CA ARG A 106 3.22 8.34 -12.11
C ARG A 106 2.75 6.89 -12.06
N ALA A 107 2.16 6.43 -10.97
CA ALA A 107 1.56 5.10 -10.87
C ALA A 107 0.03 5.21 -10.83
N LYS A 108 -0.65 4.42 -11.65
CA LYS A 108 -2.11 4.47 -11.82
C LYS A 108 -2.89 3.86 -10.66
N ASP A 109 -2.27 2.93 -9.91
CA ASP A 109 -2.89 2.18 -8.82
C ASP A 109 -1.85 1.77 -7.77
N LEU A 110 -2.31 1.19 -6.65
CA LEU A 110 -1.45 0.75 -5.56
C LEU A 110 -0.56 -0.44 -5.96
N GLN A 111 -1.02 -1.34 -6.83
CA GLN A 111 -0.22 -2.45 -7.35
C GLN A 111 1.00 -1.94 -8.14
N GLU A 112 0.81 -0.95 -9.00
CA GLU A 112 1.91 -0.35 -9.75
C GLU A 112 2.84 0.43 -8.81
N GLN A 113 2.27 1.16 -7.85
CA GLN A 113 3.03 1.90 -6.85
C GLN A 113 3.96 0.98 -6.05
N ALA A 114 3.46 -0.16 -5.52
CA ALA A 114 4.21 -1.07 -4.67
C ALA A 114 5.48 -1.64 -5.32
N LYS A 115 5.52 -1.71 -6.65
CA LYS A 115 6.69 -2.17 -7.41
C LYS A 115 7.85 -1.18 -7.40
N GLY A 116 7.55 0.12 -7.30
CA GLY A 116 8.54 1.20 -7.37
C GLY A 116 9.55 1.17 -6.23
N PRO A 117 9.12 1.32 -4.96
CA PRO A 117 9.99 1.33 -3.77
C PRO A 117 10.86 0.10 -3.64
N VAL A 118 10.35 -1.08 -4.00
CA VAL A 118 11.11 -2.33 -3.96
C VAL A 118 12.35 -2.25 -4.84
N GLN A 119 12.26 -1.59 -6.00
CA GLN A 119 13.35 -1.49 -6.98
C GLN A 119 14.20 -0.23 -6.80
N ALA A 120 13.71 0.79 -6.12
CA ALA A 120 14.42 2.05 -5.93
C ALA A 120 15.70 1.86 -5.08
N SER A 121 16.84 2.25 -5.62
CA SER A 121 18.15 2.03 -5.00
C SER A 121 18.32 2.67 -3.63
N VAL A 122 17.67 3.80 -3.41
CA VAL A 122 17.69 4.54 -2.13
C VAL A 122 16.60 4.08 -1.15
N GLU A 123 15.69 3.19 -1.56
CA GLU A 123 14.59 2.70 -0.73
C GLU A 123 14.83 1.23 -0.33
N MET A 124 14.40 0.25 -1.12
CA MET A 124 14.59 -1.18 -0.81
C MET A 124 15.71 -1.83 -1.62
N ASN A 125 16.14 -1.23 -2.73
CA ASN A 125 17.26 -1.64 -3.58
C ASN A 125 17.25 -3.12 -3.96
N SER A 126 16.09 -3.68 -4.29
CA SER A 126 15.94 -5.08 -4.68
C SER A 126 15.60 -5.20 -6.18
N THR A 127 15.49 -6.42 -6.69
CA THR A 127 15.01 -6.68 -8.04
C THR A 127 13.83 -7.64 -8.01
N PRO A 128 12.96 -7.64 -9.04
CA PRO A 128 11.86 -8.59 -9.15
C PRO A 128 12.32 -10.05 -9.00
N GLU A 129 13.42 -10.41 -9.64
CA GLU A 129 13.98 -11.78 -9.62
C GLU A 129 14.44 -12.17 -8.21
N ARG A 130 15.13 -11.24 -7.51
CA ARG A 130 15.59 -11.46 -6.14
C ARG A 130 14.42 -11.63 -5.18
N VAL A 131 13.40 -10.76 -5.26
CA VAL A 131 12.20 -10.85 -4.43
C VAL A 131 11.49 -12.18 -4.65
N VAL A 132 11.25 -12.57 -5.91
CA VAL A 132 10.60 -13.84 -6.24
C VAL A 132 11.42 -15.03 -5.76
N ALA A 133 12.75 -15.01 -5.92
CA ALA A 133 13.62 -16.08 -5.41
C ALA A 133 13.57 -16.19 -3.89
N THR A 134 13.60 -15.05 -3.19
CA THR A 134 13.47 -14.99 -1.72
C THR A 134 12.14 -15.58 -1.27
N LEU A 135 11.03 -15.16 -1.85
CA LEU A 135 9.69 -15.65 -1.50
C LEU A 135 9.52 -17.13 -1.82
N LYS A 136 10.02 -17.61 -2.96
CA LYS A 136 10.00 -19.05 -3.32
C LYS A 136 10.84 -19.91 -2.37
N SER A 137 11.89 -19.37 -1.77
CA SER A 137 12.75 -20.10 -0.84
C SER A 137 12.11 -20.35 0.53
N ILE A 138 10.98 -19.73 0.81
CA ILE A 138 10.25 -19.82 2.08
C ILE A 138 8.98 -20.64 1.86
N PRO A 139 8.90 -21.89 2.36
CA PRO A 139 7.76 -22.78 2.09
C PRO A 139 6.40 -22.20 2.49
N GLU A 140 6.36 -21.44 3.58
CA GLU A 140 5.16 -20.79 4.08
C GLU A 140 4.62 -19.75 3.06
N TYR A 141 5.51 -18.94 2.47
CA TYR A 141 5.09 -18.00 1.42
C TYR A 141 4.61 -18.74 0.17
N ALA A 142 5.29 -19.80 -0.27
CA ALA A 142 4.84 -20.57 -1.43
C ALA A 142 3.41 -21.11 -1.23
N ALA A 143 3.09 -21.59 -0.01
CA ALA A 143 1.76 -22.07 0.34
C ALA A 143 0.72 -20.94 0.38
N GLU A 144 1.07 -19.78 0.92
CA GLU A 144 0.17 -18.62 1.03
C GLU A 144 -0.10 -17.99 -0.31
N PHE A 145 0.89 -17.83 -1.17
CA PHE A 145 0.68 -17.38 -2.55
C PHE A 145 -0.24 -18.31 -3.32
N LYS A 146 -0.10 -19.63 -3.14
CA LYS A 146 -0.99 -20.61 -3.78
C LYS A 146 -2.45 -20.47 -3.32
N LYS A 147 -2.69 -20.11 -2.05
CA LYS A 147 -4.05 -19.83 -1.52
C LYS A 147 -4.60 -18.51 -2.07
N ALA A 148 -3.76 -17.46 -2.08
CA ALA A 148 -4.16 -16.14 -2.53
C ALA A 148 -4.41 -16.08 -4.05
N PHE A 149 -3.69 -16.87 -4.83
CA PHE A 149 -3.73 -16.90 -6.30
C PHE A 149 -3.90 -18.33 -6.85
N PRO A 150 -5.01 -19.02 -6.53
CA PRO A 150 -5.19 -20.44 -6.84
C PRO A 150 -5.30 -20.77 -8.33
N LYS A 151 -5.59 -19.75 -9.17
CA LYS A 151 -5.74 -19.92 -10.62
C LYS A 151 -4.43 -19.74 -11.38
N ASP A 152 -3.40 -19.19 -10.72
CA ASP A 152 -2.13 -18.88 -11.36
C ASP A 152 -1.23 -20.11 -11.39
N LYS A 153 -0.62 -20.39 -12.54
CA LYS A 153 0.37 -21.46 -12.67
C LYS A 153 1.64 -21.19 -11.86
N GLU A 154 2.04 -19.90 -11.81
CA GLU A 154 3.18 -19.40 -11.05
C GLU A 154 2.70 -18.37 -10.03
N PRO A 155 2.08 -18.80 -8.90
CA PRO A 155 1.47 -17.88 -7.95
C PRO A 155 2.50 -16.96 -7.27
N VAL A 156 3.74 -17.42 -7.04
CA VAL A 156 4.82 -16.58 -6.50
C VAL A 156 5.44 -15.78 -7.63
N SER A 157 4.93 -14.58 -7.83
CA SER A 157 5.40 -13.63 -8.83
C SER A 157 5.52 -12.23 -8.23
N PHE A 158 6.28 -11.35 -8.89
CA PHE A 158 6.42 -9.96 -8.48
C PHE A 158 5.10 -9.18 -8.62
N ASP A 159 4.30 -9.52 -9.63
CA ASP A 159 2.97 -8.94 -9.84
C ASP A 159 2.00 -9.34 -8.73
N ASN A 160 1.98 -10.61 -8.33
CA ASN A 160 1.11 -11.09 -7.26
C ASN A 160 1.58 -10.59 -5.88
N MET A 161 2.87 -10.39 -5.65
CA MET A 161 3.39 -9.71 -4.47
C MET A 161 2.82 -8.28 -4.37
N ALA A 162 2.91 -7.51 -5.44
CA ALA A 162 2.40 -6.14 -5.49
C ALA A 162 0.86 -6.09 -5.37
N TYR A 163 0.15 -7.05 -5.98
CA TYR A 163 -1.31 -7.15 -5.85
C TYR A 163 -1.74 -7.49 -4.41
N ALA A 164 -1.01 -8.37 -3.72
CA ALA A 164 -1.29 -8.68 -2.32
C ALA A 164 -1.06 -7.47 -1.41
N LEU A 165 -0.01 -6.67 -1.67
CA LEU A 165 0.21 -5.40 -0.97
C LEU A 165 -0.96 -4.43 -1.19
N GLU A 166 -1.39 -4.23 -2.44
CA GLU A 166 -2.59 -3.43 -2.74
C GLU A 166 -3.82 -3.93 -1.97
N ALA A 167 -4.08 -5.26 -1.97
CA ALA A 167 -5.21 -5.83 -1.26
C ALA A 167 -5.17 -5.61 0.26
N PHE A 168 -3.99 -5.42 0.83
CA PHE A 168 -3.81 -5.09 2.24
C PHE A 168 -4.00 -3.59 2.52
N GLU A 169 -3.63 -2.71 1.58
CA GLU A 169 -3.76 -1.25 1.72
C GLU A 169 -5.20 -0.75 1.53
N VAL A 170 -6.10 -1.60 1.09
CA VAL A 170 -7.51 -1.35 0.84
C VAL A 170 -8.32 -1.66 2.10
#